data_8dc7bf16cf52c7cb0b17d54e8ab11ea7
#
_entry.id   8dc7bf16cf52c7cb0b17d54e8ab11ea7
#
_cell.length_a   1.000
_cell.length_b   1.000
_cell.length_c   1.000
_cell.angle_alpha   90.00
_cell.angle_beta   90.00
_cell.angle_gamma   90.00
#
_symmetry.space_group_name_H-M   'P 1'
#
loop_
_entity.id
_entity.type
_entity.pdbx_description
1 polymer ?
#
loop_
_entity_poly.entity_id
_entity_poly.type
_entity_poly.pdbx_seq_one_letter_code
_entity_poly.pdbx_strand_id
1 'polypeptide(L)'
;EDGLDTPFAVCDKRTVTEKELIPTDLFNYLPDQTDALTVEICQSSHSDAHKWYFYPKMKKEEVLMFSTYDSDENPFIPTLHSAFDSPDAPKGATPRESIEVRAVCFFN
;
A
#
# COMPACT_ATOMS: atom_id res chain seq x y z
N GLU A 1 13.20 15.36 10.51
CA GLU A 1 12.16 14.90 11.45
C GLU A 1 12.56 13.54 11.97
N ASP A 2 12.51 13.36 13.28
CA ASP A 2 12.77 12.09 13.93
C ASP A 2 11.69 11.09 13.53
N GLY A 3 12.09 9.87 13.22
CA GLY A 3 11.30 8.85 12.55
C GLY A 3 9.84 8.72 13.02
N LEU A 4 8.98 8.34 12.09
CA LEU A 4 7.56 8.10 12.33
C LEU A 4 7.34 6.76 13.02
N ASP A 5 6.26 6.63 13.78
CA ASP A 5 5.93 5.39 14.49
C ASP A 5 5.52 4.25 13.53
N THR A 6 4.78 4.59 12.48
CA THR A 6 4.22 3.64 11.50
C THR A 6 4.60 4.02 10.06
N PRO A 7 5.84 3.76 9.62
CA PRO A 7 6.24 4.05 8.24
C PRO A 7 5.40 3.27 7.22
N PHE A 8 5.31 3.83 6.02
CA PHE A 8 4.66 3.17 4.89
C PHE A 8 5.68 2.38 4.08
N ALA A 9 5.38 1.12 3.81
CA ALA A 9 6.22 0.22 3.03
C ALA A 9 5.51 -0.26 1.78
N VAL A 10 6.31 -0.53 0.74
CA VAL A 10 5.88 -1.16 -0.51
C VAL A 10 6.66 -2.44 -0.74
N CYS A 11 6.01 -3.43 -1.31
CA CYS A 11 6.62 -4.70 -1.66
C CYS A 11 7.08 -4.67 -3.12
N ASP A 12 8.27 -5.19 -3.38
CA ASP A 12 8.73 -5.45 -4.75
C ASP A 12 7.82 -6.50 -5.40
N LYS A 13 6.97 -6.07 -6.34
CA LYS A 13 5.98 -6.93 -6.98
C LYS A 13 6.59 -8.15 -7.70
N ARG A 14 7.88 -8.09 -8.06
CA ARG A 14 8.61 -9.22 -8.66
C ARG A 14 8.82 -10.37 -7.68
N THR A 15 8.63 -10.13 -6.39
CA THR A 15 8.76 -11.12 -5.31
C THR A 15 7.42 -11.67 -4.84
N VAL A 16 6.31 -11.22 -5.45
CA VAL A 16 4.94 -11.63 -5.16
C VAL A 16 4.45 -12.56 -6.27
N THR A 17 3.79 -13.65 -5.93
CA THR A 17 3.16 -14.54 -6.89
C THR A 17 1.64 -14.42 -6.87
N GLU A 18 0.99 -14.68 -8.00
CA GLU A 18 -0.47 -14.63 -8.12
C GLU A 18 -1.19 -15.53 -7.09
N LYS A 19 -0.58 -16.66 -6.73
CA LYS A 19 -1.14 -17.62 -5.76
C LYS A 19 -1.25 -17.06 -4.35
N GLU A 20 -0.49 -16.03 -4.03
CA GLU A 20 -0.48 -15.37 -2.73
C GLU A 20 -1.56 -14.28 -2.63
N LEU A 21 -2.14 -13.88 -3.77
CA LEU A 21 -3.11 -12.79 -3.84
C LEU A 21 -4.51 -13.28 -3.46
N ILE A 22 -5.17 -12.51 -2.60
CA ILE A 22 -6.48 -12.82 -2.05
C ILE A 22 -7.40 -11.63 -2.31
N PRO A 23 -8.29 -11.72 -3.33
CA PRO A 23 -9.32 -10.70 -3.53
C PRO A 23 -10.19 -10.60 -2.28
N THR A 24 -10.42 -9.39 -1.80
CA THR A 24 -11.14 -9.14 -0.56
C THR A 24 -12.09 -7.96 -0.72
N ASP A 25 -13.35 -8.17 -0.39
CA ASP A 25 -14.36 -7.12 -0.39
C ASP A 25 -14.39 -6.38 0.94
N LEU A 26 -14.29 -5.06 0.88
CA LEU A 26 -14.50 -4.19 2.03
C LEU A 26 -15.89 -3.57 1.97
N PHE A 27 -16.68 -3.82 2.99
CA PHE A 27 -18.01 -3.24 3.16
C PHE A 27 -17.95 -1.99 4.05
N ASN A 28 -18.79 -0.99 3.75
CA ASN A 28 -18.91 0.24 4.55
C ASN A 28 -17.57 0.97 4.78
N TYR A 29 -16.74 1.01 3.76
CA TYR A 29 -15.39 1.59 3.84
C TYR A 29 -15.40 3.11 4.12
N LEU A 30 -16.43 3.81 3.68
CA LEU A 30 -16.58 5.25 3.92
C LEU A 30 -17.65 5.52 4.99
N PRO A 31 -17.38 6.42 5.96
CA PRO A 31 -18.26 6.65 7.12
C PRO A 31 -19.69 7.09 6.77
N ASP A 32 -19.87 7.74 5.63
CA ASP A 32 -21.15 8.34 5.20
C ASP A 32 -21.97 7.46 4.24
N GLN A 33 -21.50 6.24 3.99
CA GLN A 33 -22.20 5.32 3.06
C GLN A 33 -23.05 4.34 3.82
N THR A 34 -24.37 4.53 3.73
CA THR A 34 -25.38 3.67 4.35
C THR A 34 -25.74 2.44 3.52
N ASP A 35 -25.30 2.35 2.28
CA ASP A 35 -25.56 1.23 1.38
C ASP A 35 -24.25 0.75 0.73
N ALA A 36 -23.85 -0.42 1.16
CA ALA A 36 -23.08 -1.45 0.46
C ALA A 36 -22.22 -1.02 -0.75
N LEU A 37 -21.46 0.09 -0.69
CA LEU A 37 -20.38 0.25 -1.64
C LEU A 37 -19.26 -0.71 -1.21
N THR A 38 -19.16 -1.80 -1.94
CA THR A 38 -18.08 -2.76 -1.81
C THR A 38 -16.87 -2.21 -2.53
N VAL A 39 -15.78 -2.05 -1.83
CA VAL A 39 -14.47 -1.78 -2.42
C VAL A 39 -13.72 -3.09 -2.42
N GLU A 40 -13.38 -3.57 -3.62
CA GLU A 40 -12.47 -4.71 -3.75
C GLU A 40 -11.03 -4.26 -3.54
N ILE A 41 -10.34 -4.93 -2.64
CA ILE A 41 -8.91 -4.79 -2.43
C ILE A 41 -8.22 -6.13 -2.67
N CYS A 42 -6.92 -6.10 -2.87
CA CYS A 42 -6.11 -7.29 -2.95
C CYS A 42 -5.23 -7.40 -1.71
N GLN A 43 -5.47 -8.41 -0.91
CA GLN A 43 -4.57 -8.81 0.18
C GLN A 43 -3.58 -9.84 -0.31
N SER A 44 -2.55 -10.12 0.47
CA SER A 44 -1.59 -11.18 0.18
C SER A 44 -1.35 -12.03 1.42
N SER A 45 -1.22 -13.33 1.21
CA SER A 45 -0.66 -14.19 2.23
C SER A 45 0.83 -13.87 2.43
N HIS A 46 1.33 -14.16 3.63
CA HIS A 46 2.75 -13.97 3.94
C HIS A 46 3.64 -14.90 3.11
N SER A 47 4.79 -14.38 2.68
CA SER A 47 5.86 -15.18 2.08
C SER A 47 7.23 -14.62 2.48
N ASP A 48 8.16 -15.49 2.84
CA ASP A 48 9.55 -15.12 3.13
C ASP A 48 10.29 -14.61 1.89
N ALA A 49 9.74 -14.85 0.69
CA ALA A 49 10.28 -14.34 -0.56
C ALA A 49 9.98 -12.85 -0.77
N HIS A 50 8.97 -12.31 -0.09
CA HIS A 50 8.57 -10.91 -0.24
C HIS A 50 9.69 -9.98 0.22
N LYS A 51 9.99 -8.98 -0.62
CA LYS A 51 10.97 -7.93 -0.29
C LYS A 51 10.25 -6.61 -0.11
N TRP A 52 10.24 -6.15 1.14
CA TRP A 52 9.60 -4.91 1.54
C TRP A 52 10.61 -3.79 1.66
N TYR A 53 10.22 -2.61 1.20
CA TYR A 53 11.03 -1.39 1.24
C TYR A 53 10.20 -0.24 1.79
N PHE A 54 10.83 0.62 2.54
CA PHE A 54 10.25 1.88 2.96
C PHE A 54 11.23 3.02 2.74
N TYR A 55 10.71 4.23 2.62
CA TYR A 55 11.53 5.42 2.47
C TYR A 55 11.69 6.07 3.84
N PRO A 56 12.87 5.98 4.47
CA PRO A 56 13.08 6.57 5.79
C PRO A 56 13.09 8.10 5.70
N LYS A 57 12.44 8.76 6.64
CA LYS A 57 12.42 10.24 6.76
C LYS A 57 11.90 10.95 5.49
N MET A 58 10.93 10.36 4.82
CA MET A 58 10.26 10.97 3.67
C MET A 58 9.71 12.34 4.05
N LYS A 59 9.99 13.35 3.22
CA LYS A 59 9.57 14.73 3.44
C LYS A 59 8.20 14.97 2.81
N LYS A 60 7.50 16.00 3.28
CA LYS A 60 6.17 16.37 2.79
C LYS A 60 6.13 16.79 1.30
N GLU A 61 7.26 17.19 0.75
CA GLU A 61 7.43 17.55 -0.66
C GLU A 61 7.74 16.35 -1.56
N GLU A 62 7.96 15.17 -0.98
CA GLU A 62 8.28 13.96 -1.71
C GLU A 62 7.03 13.12 -1.94
N VAL A 63 6.95 12.47 -3.07
CA VAL A 63 5.83 11.63 -3.49
C VAL A 63 6.32 10.22 -3.79
N LEU A 64 5.67 9.24 -3.19
CA LEU A 64 5.84 7.84 -3.56
C LEU A 64 4.74 7.46 -4.55
N MET A 65 5.13 7.07 -5.76
CA MET A 65 4.20 6.64 -6.80
C MET A 65 4.41 5.16 -7.11
N PHE A 66 3.32 4.41 -7.16
CA PHE A 66 3.35 2.98 -7.50
C PHE A 66 2.07 2.56 -8.23
N SER A 67 2.17 1.47 -8.99
CA SER A 67 1.05 0.92 -9.76
C SER A 67 0.19 0.01 -8.89
N THR A 68 -1.13 0.25 -8.94
CA THR A 68 -2.14 -0.63 -8.34
C THR A 68 -2.90 -1.44 -9.37
N TYR A 69 -2.84 -1.06 -10.65
CA TYR A 69 -3.42 -1.78 -11.77
C TYR A 69 -2.71 -1.39 -13.07
N ASP A 70 -2.57 -2.35 -13.98
CA ASP A 70 -2.09 -2.15 -15.35
C ASP A 70 -2.81 -3.14 -16.27
N SER A 71 -3.48 -2.63 -17.30
CA SER A 71 -4.23 -3.44 -18.27
C SER A 71 -3.34 -4.26 -19.20
N ASP A 72 -2.09 -3.87 -19.37
CA ASP A 72 -1.14 -4.53 -20.26
C ASP A 72 -0.38 -5.67 -19.58
N GLU A 73 -0.46 -5.76 -18.26
CA GLU A 73 0.11 -6.88 -17.50
C GLU A 73 -0.92 -8.00 -17.32
N ASN A 74 -0.55 -9.24 -17.72
CA ASN A 74 -1.39 -10.41 -17.52
C ASN A 74 -0.54 -11.66 -17.16
N PRO A 75 -0.63 -12.24 -15.95
CA PRO A 75 -1.43 -11.70 -14.83
C PRO A 75 -0.85 -10.41 -14.26
N PHE A 76 -1.72 -9.54 -13.81
CA PHE A 76 -1.30 -8.33 -13.12
C PHE A 76 -0.98 -8.65 -11.65
N ILE A 77 0.17 -8.18 -11.19
CA ILE A 77 0.56 -8.24 -9.78
C ILE A 77 0.54 -6.82 -9.23
N PRO A 78 -0.35 -6.50 -8.28
CA PRO A 78 -0.40 -5.18 -7.67
C PRO A 78 0.84 -4.90 -6.81
N THR A 79 1.20 -3.64 -6.66
CA THR A 79 2.19 -3.26 -5.66
C THR A 79 1.56 -3.34 -4.28
N LEU A 80 1.87 -4.39 -3.54
CA LEU A 80 1.42 -4.53 -2.16
C LEU A 80 2.04 -3.43 -1.31
N HIS A 81 1.25 -2.85 -0.42
CA HIS A 81 1.69 -1.77 0.44
C HIS A 81 0.96 -1.80 1.78
N SER A 82 1.64 -1.37 2.82
CA SER A 82 1.11 -1.33 4.17
C SER A 82 1.91 -0.39 5.07
N ALA A 83 1.30 0.06 6.14
CA ALA A 83 2.05 0.59 7.27
C ALA A 83 2.58 -0.58 8.13
N PHE A 84 3.65 -0.35 8.86
CA PHE A 84 4.21 -1.32 9.79
C PHE A 84 4.73 -0.64 11.04
N ASP A 85 4.78 -1.39 12.14
CA ASP A 85 5.39 -0.92 13.37
C ASP A 85 6.91 -1.01 13.27
N SER A 86 7.58 0.13 13.27
CA SER A 86 9.04 0.15 13.15
C SER A 86 9.70 -0.15 14.49
N PRO A 87 10.56 -1.18 14.58
CA PRO A 87 11.30 -1.46 15.81
C PRO A 87 12.28 -0.34 16.19
N ASP A 88 12.66 0.47 15.20
CA ASP A 88 13.59 1.60 15.37
C ASP A 88 12.86 2.93 15.63
N ALA A 89 11.53 2.91 15.76
CA ALA A 89 10.77 4.12 16.04
C ALA A 89 11.14 4.68 17.42
N PRO A 90 11.45 5.98 17.52
CA PRO A 90 11.74 6.61 18.80
C PRO A 90 10.54 6.48 19.76
N LYS A 91 10.81 6.37 21.05
CA LYS A 91 9.77 6.36 22.07
C LYS A 91 9.00 7.69 22.00
N GLY A 92 7.68 7.65 21.74
CA GLY A 92 6.86 8.83 21.57
C GLY A 92 7.00 9.47 20.16
N ALA A 93 7.41 8.67 19.16
CA ALA A 93 7.42 9.10 17.77
C ALA A 93 6.08 9.69 17.33
N THR A 94 6.14 10.67 16.44
CA THR A 94 4.94 11.32 15.91
C THR A 94 4.21 10.36 14.97
N PRO A 95 2.89 10.21 15.08
CA PRO A 95 2.10 9.46 14.11
C PRO A 95 2.29 10.00 12.69
N ARG A 96 2.35 9.08 11.73
CA ARG A 96 2.47 9.45 10.32
C ARG A 96 1.18 10.11 9.82
N GLU A 97 1.33 11.24 9.17
CA GLU A 97 0.27 11.88 8.38
C GLU A 97 0.55 11.68 6.89
N SER A 98 -0.47 11.36 6.11
CA SER A 98 -0.31 11.13 4.67
C SER A 98 -1.56 11.50 3.89
N ILE A 99 -1.36 11.85 2.62
CA ILE A 99 -2.42 12.07 1.63
C ILE A 99 -2.21 11.07 0.51
N GLU A 100 -3.29 10.40 0.09
CA GLU A 100 -3.31 9.49 -1.05
C GLU A 100 -4.14 10.10 -2.18
N VAL A 101 -3.63 9.99 -3.40
CA VAL A 101 -4.34 10.35 -4.62
C VAL A 101 -4.23 9.20 -5.60
N ARG A 102 -5.35 8.80 -6.22
CA ARG A 102 -5.39 7.84 -7.32
C ARG A 102 -5.57 8.56 -8.63
N ALA A 103 -4.72 8.22 -9.58
CA ALA A 103 -4.79 8.70 -10.94
C ALA A 103 -4.93 7.54 -11.92
N VAL A 104 -5.79 7.69 -12.93
CA VAL A 104 -5.92 6.74 -14.03
C VAL A 104 -5.26 7.35 -15.25
N CYS A 105 -4.28 6.62 -15.81
CA CYS A 105 -3.58 7.03 -17.01
C CYS A 105 -4.09 6.20 -18.20
N PHE A 106 -4.45 6.88 -19.27
CA PHE A 106 -4.83 6.24 -20.53
C PHE A 106 -3.72 6.48 -21.55
N PHE A 107 -3.32 5.43 -22.23
CA PHE A 107 -2.33 5.47 -23.30
C PHE A 107 -3.01 5.17 -24.63
N ASN A 108 -2.62 5.91 -25.66
CA ASN A 108 -3.09 5.72 -27.04
C ASN A 108 -2.16 4.79 -27.80
#